data_6c2e140a24a39f94f5bbc84c23d34f98
#
_entry.id   6c2e140a24a39f94f5bbc84c23d34f98
#
_cell.length_a   1.000
_cell.length_b   1.000
_cell.length_c   1.000
_cell.angle_alpha   90.00
_cell.angle_beta   90.00
_cell.angle_gamma   90.00
#
_symmetry.space_group_name_H-M   'P 1'
#
loop_
_entity.id
_entity.type
_entity.pdbx_description
1 polymer ?
#
loop_
_entity_poly.entity_id
_entity_poly.type
_entity_poly.pdbx_seq_one_letter_code
_entity_poly.pdbx_strand_id
1 'polypeptide(L)'
;MWKWETEHDAKGVIIIVHNMLEHTGRYAYVITMLRRNGYHVIMGDLPGQGQTSRANRGQLQRFEIYHEQLVEWIKIANEYKLPTFVMGVGLGGLIILNLLEKTELPIEGILLLSPMLELKKNYKTRKNMFISNIGKSSKDTQFKLGIDLSLIHI
;
A
#
# COMPACT_ATOMS: atom_id res chain seq x y z
N MET A 1 -1.82 -11.37 -3.59
CA MET A 1 -2.79 -11.04 -2.54
C MET A 1 -3.06 -12.28 -1.70
N TRP A 2 -3.22 -12.10 -0.41
CA TRP A 2 -3.56 -13.13 0.58
C TRP A 2 -4.79 -12.70 1.35
N LYS A 3 -5.54 -13.70 1.84
CA LYS A 3 -6.72 -13.53 2.69
C LYS A 3 -6.46 -14.30 3.98
N TRP A 4 -6.73 -13.68 5.11
CA TRP A 4 -6.68 -14.31 6.43
C TRP A 4 -8.04 -14.13 7.09
N GLU A 5 -8.76 -15.21 7.23
CA GLU A 5 -10.07 -15.20 7.87
C GLU A 5 -9.95 -15.30 9.38
N THR A 6 -10.83 -14.61 10.09
CA THR A 6 -10.96 -14.76 11.54
C THR A 6 -11.59 -16.11 11.87
N GLU A 7 -11.25 -16.65 13.03
CA GLU A 7 -11.88 -17.86 13.60
C GLU A 7 -13.06 -17.52 14.51
N HIS A 8 -13.33 -16.21 14.73
CA HIS A 8 -14.41 -15.69 15.53
C HIS A 8 -15.54 -15.17 14.64
N ASP A 9 -16.67 -14.78 15.28
CA ASP A 9 -17.74 -14.08 14.57
C ASP A 9 -17.19 -12.83 13.89
N ALA A 10 -17.31 -12.79 12.56
CA ALA A 10 -16.70 -11.76 11.77
C ALA A 10 -17.46 -10.44 11.87
N LYS A 11 -16.75 -9.38 12.30
CA LYS A 11 -17.26 -8.01 12.45
C LYS A 11 -17.09 -7.17 11.19
N GLY A 12 -16.18 -7.56 10.31
CA GLY A 12 -15.84 -6.81 9.11
C GLY A 12 -14.60 -7.34 8.42
N VAL A 13 -14.26 -6.69 7.31
CA VAL A 13 -13.07 -6.96 6.51
C VAL A 13 -12.15 -5.74 6.56
N ILE A 14 -10.87 -5.94 6.81
CA ILE A 14 -9.86 -4.89 6.76
C ILE A 14 -8.87 -5.18 5.62
N ILE A 15 -8.80 -4.27 4.66
CA ILE A 15 -7.81 -4.27 3.60
C ILE A 15 -6.61 -3.46 4.08
N ILE A 16 -5.40 -4.03 4.01
CA ILE A 16 -4.17 -3.33 4.38
C ILE A 16 -3.37 -2.98 3.13
N VAL A 17 -3.06 -1.70 2.96
CA VAL A 17 -2.20 -1.17 1.90
C VAL A 17 -0.91 -0.66 2.53
N HIS A 18 0.20 -1.37 2.29
CA HIS A 18 1.48 -1.11 2.97
C HIS A 18 2.23 0.12 2.44
N ASN A 19 3.27 0.51 3.15
CA ASN A 19 4.13 1.62 2.77
C ASN A 19 5.12 1.23 1.65
N MET A 20 5.79 2.25 1.10
CA MET A 20 6.89 2.09 0.15
C MET A 20 8.02 1.23 0.76
N LEU A 21 8.62 0.37 -0.05
CA LEU A 21 9.71 -0.55 0.33
C LEU A 21 9.35 -1.55 1.43
N GLU A 22 8.06 -1.79 1.65
CA GLU A 22 7.56 -2.81 2.56
C GLU A 22 7.00 -4.01 1.80
N HIS A 23 6.52 -4.97 2.55
CA HIS A 23 5.88 -6.19 2.04
C HIS A 23 4.97 -6.78 3.11
N THR A 24 4.08 -7.64 2.71
CA THR A 24 3.05 -8.26 3.57
C THR A 24 3.63 -8.90 4.84
N GLY A 25 4.80 -9.51 4.77
CA GLY A 25 5.42 -10.17 5.92
C GLY A 25 5.70 -9.25 7.12
N ARG A 26 5.82 -7.94 6.91
CA ARG A 26 6.01 -6.98 8.02
C ARG A 26 4.75 -6.75 8.85
N TYR A 27 3.60 -7.13 8.32
CA TYR A 27 2.29 -6.92 8.95
C TYR A 27 1.75 -8.15 9.67
N ALA A 28 2.54 -9.22 9.80
CA ALA A 28 2.11 -10.49 10.40
C ALA A 28 1.49 -10.30 11.80
N TYR A 29 2.09 -9.45 12.63
CA TYR A 29 1.55 -9.13 13.96
C TYR A 29 0.20 -8.41 13.89
N VAL A 30 0.10 -7.38 13.05
CA VAL A 30 -1.14 -6.61 12.85
C VAL A 30 -2.25 -7.51 12.32
N ILE A 31 -1.94 -8.34 11.32
CA ILE A 31 -2.87 -9.32 10.76
C ILE A 31 -3.38 -10.26 11.85
N THR A 32 -2.49 -10.79 12.67
CA THR A 32 -2.85 -11.68 13.77
C THR A 32 -3.76 -10.99 14.80
N MET A 33 -3.43 -9.75 15.16
CA MET A 33 -4.23 -8.95 16.10
C MET A 33 -5.64 -8.69 15.56
N LEU A 34 -5.76 -8.29 14.31
CA LEU A 34 -7.06 -8.03 13.68
C LEU A 34 -7.91 -9.29 13.60
N ARG A 35 -7.32 -10.42 13.20
CA ARG A 35 -8.03 -11.71 13.17
C ARG A 35 -8.56 -12.12 14.55
N ARG A 36 -7.74 -12.02 15.59
CA ARG A 36 -8.15 -12.33 16.97
C ARG A 36 -9.28 -11.44 17.47
N ASN A 37 -9.43 -10.23 16.90
CA ASN A 37 -10.48 -9.30 17.23
C ASN A 37 -11.73 -9.40 16.34
N GLY A 38 -11.83 -10.42 15.51
CA GLY A 38 -13.00 -10.70 14.67
C GLY A 38 -13.00 -9.99 13.32
N TYR A 39 -11.84 -9.69 12.73
CA TYR A 39 -11.77 -9.12 11.39
C TYR A 39 -11.11 -10.09 10.41
N HIS A 40 -11.71 -10.25 9.24
CA HIS A 40 -11.01 -10.80 8.09
C HIS A 40 -9.98 -9.77 7.62
N VAL A 41 -8.83 -10.22 7.14
CA VAL A 41 -7.79 -9.35 6.62
C VAL A 41 -7.47 -9.71 5.19
N ILE A 42 -7.41 -8.71 4.31
CA ILE A 42 -6.95 -8.82 2.93
C ILE A 42 -5.71 -7.94 2.78
N MET A 43 -4.65 -8.49 2.23
CA MET A 43 -3.43 -7.75 1.95
C MET A 43 -2.65 -8.44 0.83
N GLY A 44 -1.83 -7.67 0.14
CA GLY A 44 -0.87 -8.18 -0.83
C GLY A 44 0.29 -7.22 -0.98
N ASP A 45 1.36 -7.68 -1.63
CA ASP A 45 2.45 -6.80 -1.98
C ASP A 45 2.04 -5.89 -3.13
N LEU A 46 2.31 -4.60 -2.98
CA LEU A 46 2.04 -3.61 -4.02
C LEU A 46 2.89 -3.88 -5.27
N PRO A 47 2.42 -3.52 -6.47
CA PRO A 47 3.19 -3.63 -7.70
C PRO A 47 4.57 -3.00 -7.58
N GLY A 48 5.59 -3.72 -8.02
CA GLY A 48 6.98 -3.30 -7.89
C GLY A 48 7.59 -3.47 -6.50
N GLN A 49 6.88 -4.08 -5.53
CA GLN A 49 7.35 -4.25 -4.16
C GLN A 49 7.19 -5.71 -3.69
N GLY A 50 7.91 -6.06 -2.62
CA GLY A 50 7.86 -7.39 -2.04
C GLY A 50 8.17 -8.50 -3.04
N GLN A 51 7.28 -9.49 -3.12
CA GLN A 51 7.41 -10.64 -4.02
C GLN A 51 6.85 -10.40 -5.43
N THR A 52 6.08 -9.31 -5.63
CA THR A 52 5.42 -9.05 -6.92
C THR A 52 6.40 -8.64 -8.02
N SER A 53 7.63 -8.30 -7.68
CA SER A 53 8.60 -7.82 -8.64
C SER A 53 10.02 -8.27 -8.34
N ARG A 54 10.36 -9.48 -8.77
CA ARG A 54 11.77 -9.90 -8.77
C ARG A 54 12.62 -9.18 -9.82
N ALA A 55 12.02 -8.78 -10.94
CA ALA A 55 12.72 -8.18 -12.08
C ALA A 55 12.74 -6.64 -12.07
N ASN A 56 11.74 -5.98 -11.49
CA ASN A 56 11.54 -4.52 -11.57
C ASN A 56 11.24 -3.89 -10.22
N ARG A 57 12.05 -4.16 -9.20
CA ARG A 57 11.86 -3.60 -7.85
C ARG A 57 11.85 -2.08 -7.88
N GLY A 58 10.79 -1.48 -7.34
CA GLY A 58 10.64 -0.04 -7.23
C GLY A 58 10.28 0.67 -8.55
N GLN A 59 10.13 -0.06 -9.65
CA GLN A 59 9.67 0.53 -10.90
C GLN A 59 8.16 0.42 -11.02
N LEU A 60 7.51 1.56 -11.13
CA LEU A 60 6.09 1.66 -11.41
C LEU A 60 5.92 2.39 -12.75
N GLN A 61 5.22 1.76 -13.69
CA GLN A 61 4.97 2.37 -14.99
C GLN A 61 3.98 3.54 -14.88
N ARG A 62 2.96 3.38 -14.03
CA ARG A 62 1.92 4.39 -13.78
C ARG A 62 1.29 4.18 -12.41
N PHE A 63 0.86 5.25 -11.79
CA PHE A 63 0.30 5.24 -10.43
C PHE A 63 -1.07 4.54 -10.37
N GLU A 64 -1.82 4.57 -11.46
CA GLU A 64 -3.14 3.98 -11.60
C GLU A 64 -3.16 2.46 -11.36
N ILE A 65 -2.04 1.77 -11.57
CA ILE A 65 -1.90 0.33 -11.27
C ILE A 65 -2.20 0.04 -9.78
N TYR A 66 -1.83 0.95 -8.88
CA TYR A 66 -2.18 0.82 -7.47
C TYR A 66 -3.68 0.96 -7.23
N HIS A 67 -4.35 1.86 -7.97
CA HIS A 67 -5.79 2.04 -7.88
C HIS A 67 -6.53 0.80 -8.38
N GLU A 68 -6.13 0.27 -9.53
CA GLU A 68 -6.70 -0.94 -10.11
C GLU A 68 -6.63 -2.10 -9.11
N GLN A 69 -5.48 -2.28 -8.47
CA GLN A 69 -5.28 -3.31 -7.47
C GLN A 69 -6.14 -3.09 -6.23
N LEU A 70 -6.23 -1.87 -5.72
CA LEU A 70 -7.04 -1.57 -4.53
C LEU A 70 -8.53 -1.77 -4.80
N VAL A 71 -9.02 -1.34 -5.96
CA VAL A 71 -10.42 -1.57 -6.39
C VAL A 71 -10.72 -3.06 -6.46
N GLU A 72 -9.82 -3.87 -6.99
CA GLU A 72 -9.98 -5.32 -7.02
C GLU A 72 -10.06 -5.91 -5.60
N TRP A 73 -9.20 -5.48 -4.68
CA TRP A 73 -9.24 -5.94 -3.30
C TRP A 73 -10.53 -5.55 -2.58
N ILE A 74 -11.07 -4.35 -2.85
CA ILE A 74 -12.35 -3.90 -2.30
C ILE A 74 -13.50 -4.76 -2.84
N LYS A 75 -13.51 -5.09 -4.12
CA LYS A 75 -14.52 -6.00 -4.70
C LYS A 75 -14.51 -7.36 -3.99
N ILE A 76 -13.33 -7.93 -3.81
CA ILE A 76 -13.16 -9.21 -3.12
C ILE A 76 -13.59 -9.12 -1.64
N ALA A 77 -13.28 -8.02 -0.96
CA ALA A 77 -13.69 -7.81 0.43
C ALA A 77 -15.22 -7.76 0.56
N ASN A 78 -15.90 -7.11 -0.37
CA ASN A 78 -17.35 -6.98 -0.36
C ASN A 78 -18.11 -8.31 -0.65
N GLU A 79 -17.41 -9.32 -1.20
CA GLU A 79 -18.00 -10.67 -1.33
C GLU A 79 -18.34 -11.29 0.03
N TYR A 80 -17.67 -10.89 1.10
CA TYR A 80 -17.97 -11.32 2.46
C TYR A 80 -19.29 -10.75 3.00
N LYS A 81 -19.86 -9.73 2.36
CA LYS A 81 -21.10 -9.03 2.78
C LYS A 81 -21.01 -8.49 4.22
N LEU A 82 -19.85 -8.03 4.59
CA LEU A 82 -19.51 -7.45 5.88
C LEU A 82 -19.00 -6.01 5.69
N PRO A 83 -19.08 -5.17 6.74
CA PRO A 83 -18.47 -3.84 6.70
C PRO A 83 -17.01 -3.91 6.28
N THR A 84 -16.62 -3.16 5.24
CA THR A 84 -15.26 -3.15 4.67
C THR A 84 -14.54 -1.87 5.03
N PHE A 85 -13.35 -2.00 5.58
CA PHE A 85 -12.47 -0.89 5.94
C PHE A 85 -11.14 -1.00 5.17
N VAL A 86 -10.54 0.15 4.86
CA VAL A 86 -9.23 0.19 4.20
C VAL A 86 -8.22 0.91 5.09
N MET A 87 -7.13 0.22 5.44
CA MET A 87 -6.02 0.76 6.23
C MET A 87 -4.83 1.03 5.32
N GLY A 88 -4.38 2.28 5.25
CA GLY A 88 -3.21 2.69 4.48
C GLY A 88 -2.08 3.22 5.34
N VAL A 89 -0.87 2.74 5.08
CA VAL A 89 0.36 3.17 5.75
C VAL A 89 1.26 3.88 4.75
N GLY A 90 1.71 5.09 5.08
CA GLY A 90 2.62 5.86 4.23
C GLY A 90 2.12 6.03 2.79
N LEU A 91 2.79 5.37 1.83
CA LEU A 91 2.36 5.33 0.42
C LEU A 91 0.95 4.73 0.26
N GLY A 92 0.61 3.69 1.04
CA GLY A 92 -0.74 3.11 1.03
C GLY A 92 -1.81 4.13 1.38
N GLY A 93 -1.53 5.03 2.32
CA GLY A 93 -2.43 6.14 2.64
C GLY A 93 -2.61 7.12 1.48
N LEU A 94 -1.54 7.45 0.77
CA LEU A 94 -1.62 8.28 -0.45
C LEU A 94 -2.46 7.62 -1.55
N ILE A 95 -2.27 6.32 -1.76
CA ILE A 95 -3.03 5.55 -2.77
C ILE A 95 -4.53 5.63 -2.48
N ILE A 96 -4.93 5.39 -1.22
CA ILE A 96 -6.32 5.44 -0.80
C ILE A 96 -6.91 6.83 -1.03
N LEU A 97 -6.25 7.88 -0.54
CA LEU A 97 -6.74 9.25 -0.68
C LEU A 97 -6.86 9.68 -2.14
N ASN A 98 -5.87 9.37 -2.96
CA ASN A 98 -5.89 9.72 -4.37
C ASN A 98 -6.95 8.95 -5.17
N LEU A 99 -7.30 7.74 -4.74
CA LEU A 99 -8.41 6.99 -5.34
C LEU A 99 -9.77 7.59 -4.92
N LEU A 100 -9.94 7.98 -3.65
CA LEU A 100 -11.16 8.61 -3.14
C LEU A 100 -11.47 9.97 -3.77
N GLU A 101 -10.44 10.72 -4.19
CA GLU A 101 -10.63 11.95 -4.96
C GLU A 101 -11.26 11.70 -6.33
N LYS A 102 -11.13 10.48 -6.88
CA LYS A 102 -11.55 10.14 -8.23
C LYS A 102 -12.87 9.38 -8.30
N THR A 103 -13.19 8.65 -7.25
CA THR A 103 -14.38 7.78 -7.24
C THR A 103 -14.85 7.48 -5.83
N GLU A 104 -16.15 7.28 -5.69
CA GLU A 104 -16.72 6.72 -4.48
C GLU A 104 -16.38 5.24 -4.38
N LEU A 105 -16.04 4.78 -3.19
CA LEU A 105 -15.70 3.40 -2.90
C LEU A 105 -16.75 2.79 -1.97
N PRO A 106 -17.19 1.55 -2.22
CA PRO A 106 -18.13 0.84 -1.35
C PRO A 106 -17.40 0.31 -0.10
N ILE A 107 -17.01 1.21 0.79
CA ILE A 107 -16.31 0.95 2.05
C ILE A 107 -16.93 1.76 3.17
N GLU A 108 -16.89 1.24 4.41
CA GLU A 108 -17.44 1.89 5.60
C GLU A 108 -16.50 2.93 6.19
N GLY A 109 -15.20 2.80 5.98
CA GLY A 109 -14.24 3.75 6.51
C GLY A 109 -12.80 3.47 6.13
N ILE A 110 -11.96 4.46 6.44
CA ILE A 110 -10.52 4.40 6.19
C ILE A 110 -9.74 4.65 7.49
N LEU A 111 -8.58 3.99 7.60
CA LEU A 111 -7.58 4.24 8.63
C LEU A 111 -6.28 4.67 7.95
N LEU A 112 -5.78 5.84 8.29
CA LEU A 112 -4.55 6.39 7.70
C LEU A 112 -3.45 6.48 8.75
N LEU A 113 -2.36 5.76 8.53
CA LEU A 113 -1.18 5.77 9.39
C LEU A 113 -0.05 6.50 8.66
N SER A 114 0.28 7.70 9.14
CA SER A 114 1.33 8.55 8.57
C SER A 114 1.29 8.62 7.03
N PRO A 115 0.16 9.02 6.42
CA PRO A 115 0.01 9.04 4.97
C PRO A 115 1.06 9.96 4.35
N MET A 116 1.63 9.54 3.23
CA MET A 116 2.64 10.30 2.49
C MET A 116 1.95 11.39 1.64
N LEU A 117 1.62 12.54 2.25
CA LEU A 117 0.89 13.63 1.58
C LEU A 117 1.83 14.59 0.85
N GLU A 118 3.06 14.76 1.34
CA GLU A 118 4.05 15.67 0.78
C GLU A 118 5.47 15.15 0.97
N LEU A 119 6.31 15.33 -0.03
CA LEU A 119 7.76 15.08 0.09
C LEU A 119 8.45 16.35 0.59
N LYS A 120 9.33 16.23 1.59
CA LYS A 120 10.13 17.38 2.07
C LYS A 120 10.86 18.04 0.88
N LYS A 121 10.79 19.38 0.80
CA LYS A 121 11.37 20.21 -0.29
C LYS A 121 12.87 19.99 -0.55
N ASN A 122 13.60 19.39 0.37
CA ASN A 122 15.04 19.10 0.25
C ASN A 122 15.36 17.87 -0.63
N TYR A 123 14.38 17.07 -1.01
CA TYR A 123 14.59 16.11 -2.08
C TYR A 123 14.70 16.88 -3.39
N LYS A 124 15.83 16.79 -4.06
CA LYS A 124 16.08 17.35 -5.41
C LYS A 124 15.21 16.67 -6.47
N THR A 125 13.94 16.52 -6.17
CA THR A 125 12.93 15.76 -6.93
C THR A 125 12.72 16.34 -8.32
N ARG A 126 12.80 17.68 -8.45
CA ARG A 126 12.66 18.36 -9.75
C ARG A 126 13.77 17.96 -10.74
N LYS A 127 15.02 17.82 -10.25
CA LYS A 127 16.15 17.43 -11.11
C LYS A 127 16.07 15.95 -11.49
N ASN A 128 15.59 15.11 -10.60
CA ASN A 128 15.47 13.69 -10.81
C ASN A 128 14.26 13.31 -11.67
N MET A 129 13.13 14.00 -11.56
CA MET A 129 12.00 13.85 -12.49
C MET A 129 12.35 14.30 -13.91
N PHE A 130 13.15 15.37 -14.06
CA PHE A 130 13.62 15.80 -15.37
C PHE A 130 14.57 14.77 -16.00
N ILE A 131 15.43 14.14 -15.21
CA ILE A 131 16.36 13.11 -15.67
C ILE A 131 15.62 11.82 -16.04
N SER A 132 14.59 11.42 -15.31
CA SER A 132 13.78 10.24 -15.63
C SER A 132 12.99 10.39 -16.93
N ASN A 133 12.61 11.62 -17.30
CA ASN A 133 11.92 11.91 -18.56
C ASN A 133 12.84 12.09 -19.75
N ILE A 134 14.12 12.40 -19.53
CA ILE A 134 15.12 12.60 -20.61
C ILE A 134 15.89 11.32 -20.90
N GLY A 135 15.99 10.40 -19.94
CA GLY A 135 16.78 9.18 -20.06
C GLY A 135 15.94 7.94 -20.37
N LYS A 136 15.62 7.71 -21.65
CA LYS A 136 15.19 6.39 -22.14
C LYS A 136 16.26 5.29 -21.99
N SER A 137 17.30 5.51 -21.20
CA SER A 137 18.43 4.58 -21.10
C SER A 137 19.18 4.74 -19.78
N SER A 138 18.64 4.30 -18.70
CA SER A 138 19.43 3.66 -17.65
C SER A 138 18.51 2.92 -16.68
N LYS A 139 18.51 1.61 -16.82
CA LYS A 139 17.75 0.66 -16.00
C LYS A 139 18.24 0.55 -14.56
N ASP A 140 19.23 1.33 -14.15
CA ASP A 140 19.96 1.12 -12.89
C ASP A 140 20.06 2.34 -11.99
N THR A 141 19.18 3.33 -12.11
CA THR A 141 19.16 4.42 -11.13
C THR A 141 18.45 3.93 -9.86
N GLN A 142 19.19 3.27 -9.00
CA GLN A 142 18.74 3.00 -7.64
C GLN A 142 18.67 4.32 -6.88
N PHE A 143 17.48 4.78 -6.55
CA PHE A 143 17.28 5.86 -5.58
C PHE A 143 17.65 5.34 -4.20
N LYS A 144 18.79 5.74 -3.68
CA LYS A 144 19.06 5.68 -2.24
C LYS A 144 18.14 6.69 -1.58
N LEU A 145 16.97 6.27 -1.16
CA LEU A 145 16.19 7.00 -0.19
C LEU A 145 17.03 7.01 1.10
N GLY A 146 17.52 8.17 1.50
CA GLY A 146 18.22 8.34 2.78
C GLY A 146 17.24 8.25 3.95
N ILE A 147 16.51 7.16 4.02
CA ILE A 147 15.67 6.82 5.16
C ILE A 147 16.56 6.00 6.07
N ASP A 148 17.00 6.62 7.16
CA ASP A 148 17.65 5.91 8.24
C ASP A 148 16.61 5.03 8.93
N LEU A 149 16.61 3.75 8.59
CA LEU A 149 15.73 2.75 9.17
C LEU A 149 16.16 2.35 10.60
N SER A 150 17.28 2.87 11.09
CA SER A 150 17.78 2.58 12.45
C SER A 150 16.91 3.20 13.55
N LEU A 151 16.03 4.14 13.21
CA LEU A 151 15.12 4.80 14.15
C LEU A 151 13.76 4.10 14.31
N ILE A 152 13.53 2.98 13.63
CA ILE A 152 12.33 2.18 13.83
C ILE A 152 12.65 1.08 14.84
N HIS A 153 12.76 1.46 16.11
CA HIS A 153 12.64 0.53 17.21
C HIS A 153 11.15 0.37 17.55
N ILE A 154 10.61 -0.78 17.24
CA ILE A 154 9.39 -1.31 17.84
C ILE A 154 9.78 -2.46 18.74
#